data_fd878c91a099f8a3b5214e422026b911
#
_entry.id   fd878c91a099f8a3b5214e422026b911
#
_cell.length_a   1.000
_cell.length_b   1.000
_cell.length_c   1.000
_cell.angle_alpha   90.00
_cell.angle_beta   90.00
_cell.angle_gamma   90.00
#
_symmetry.space_group_name_H-M   'P 1'
#
loop_
_entity.id
_entity.type
_entity.pdbx_description
1 polymer ?
#
loop_
_entity_poly.entity_id
_entity_poly.type
_entity_poly.pdbx_seq_one_letter_code
_entity_poly.pdbx_strand_id
1 'polypeptide(L)'
;LIDTMSLEEKVGQILFVRCVDDEQTDDLMSIKPGGILMFGRDFEGLTKDEVKEKIQSYQDKSDIPLIIGADEEGGTVVRVSSNPNLAPEKFKSPQEIYNEGGMDAVVENATEKSELLLSLGVNMNLAPVADVSTNPSDYMYDRSLGQNAEVTADFVSKTVTAMNNAGIMSVLKHFPGYGGVGGDSHQGTVYDDKTAESIREND
;
A
#
# COMPACT_ATOMS: atom_id res chain seq x y z
N LEU A 1 -17.88 17.55 12.65
CA LEU A 1 -17.11 17.86 11.43
C LEU A 1 -17.97 17.55 10.17
N ILE A 2 -18.39 16.30 9.96
CA ILE A 2 -19.17 15.88 8.77
C ILE A 2 -20.45 16.70 8.59
N ASP A 3 -21.14 17.03 9.67
CA ASP A 3 -22.42 17.76 9.63
C ASP A 3 -22.27 19.23 9.17
N THR A 4 -21.07 19.79 9.30
CA THR A 4 -20.76 21.17 8.93
C THR A 4 -20.11 21.30 7.55
N MET A 5 -19.75 20.20 6.91
CA MET A 5 -19.13 20.17 5.59
C MET A 5 -20.14 20.35 4.48
N SER A 6 -19.77 21.10 3.43
CA SER A 6 -20.52 21.18 2.17
C SER A 6 -20.53 19.83 1.45
N LEU A 7 -21.37 19.71 0.42
CA LEU A 7 -21.39 18.49 -0.41
C LEU A 7 -20.06 18.30 -1.14
N GLU A 8 -19.47 19.38 -1.67
CA GLU A 8 -18.20 19.38 -2.38
C GLU A 8 -17.06 18.91 -1.46
N GLU A 9 -17.03 19.41 -0.23
CA GLU A 9 -16.05 18.98 0.77
C GLU A 9 -16.20 17.49 1.14
N LYS A 10 -17.43 17.01 1.29
CA LYS A 10 -17.69 15.58 1.53
C LYS A 10 -17.24 14.70 0.37
N VAL A 11 -17.48 15.15 -0.87
CA VAL A 11 -17.01 14.44 -2.07
C VAL A 11 -15.48 14.47 -2.15
N GLY A 12 -14.85 15.59 -1.85
CA GLY A 12 -13.38 15.68 -1.79
C GLY A 12 -12.79 14.66 -0.82
N GLN A 13 -13.36 14.52 0.38
CA GLN A 13 -12.84 13.62 1.42
C GLN A 13 -12.89 12.13 1.06
N ILE A 14 -13.68 11.69 0.09
CA ILE A 14 -13.65 10.30 -0.39
C ILE A 14 -12.63 10.07 -1.50
N LEU A 15 -11.94 11.12 -1.96
CA LEU A 15 -10.91 11.03 -3.00
C LEU A 15 -9.54 10.79 -2.38
N PHE A 16 -8.86 9.76 -2.87
CA PHE A 16 -7.47 9.47 -2.58
C PHE A 16 -6.66 9.73 -3.84
N VAL A 17 -5.98 10.87 -3.88
CA VAL A 17 -5.42 11.43 -5.12
C VAL A 17 -3.91 11.24 -5.22
N ARG A 18 -3.40 11.24 -6.44
CA ARG A 18 -1.97 11.24 -6.73
C ARG A 18 -1.52 12.63 -7.13
N CYS A 19 -0.54 13.20 -6.42
CA CYS A 19 0.16 14.39 -6.87
C CYS A 19 1.16 14.00 -7.98
N VAL A 20 1.01 14.62 -9.15
CA VAL A 20 1.87 14.33 -10.31
C VAL A 20 3.12 15.20 -10.27
N ASP A 21 2.99 16.45 -9.87
CA ASP A 21 4.07 17.44 -9.68
C ASP A 21 3.63 18.52 -8.68
N ASP A 22 4.54 19.39 -8.31
CA ASP A 22 4.27 20.45 -7.34
C ASP A 22 3.31 21.53 -7.87
N GLU A 23 3.25 21.75 -9.19
CA GLU A 23 2.32 22.73 -9.80
C GLU A 23 0.86 22.27 -9.68
N GLN A 24 0.62 20.97 -9.83
CA GLN A 24 -0.71 20.38 -9.71
C GLN A 24 -1.16 20.21 -8.24
N THR A 25 -0.23 20.31 -7.29
CA THR A 25 -0.56 20.11 -5.88
C THR A 25 -1.62 21.10 -5.40
N ASP A 26 -1.51 22.38 -5.76
CA ASP A 26 -2.46 23.39 -5.31
C ASP A 26 -3.87 23.17 -5.90
N ASP A 27 -3.94 22.76 -7.17
CA ASP A 27 -5.20 22.44 -7.83
C ASP A 27 -5.85 21.21 -7.18
N LEU A 28 -5.06 20.16 -6.90
CA LEU A 28 -5.54 18.96 -6.22
C LEU A 28 -5.97 19.24 -4.77
N MET A 29 -5.25 20.10 -4.06
CA MET A 29 -5.62 20.47 -2.69
C MET A 29 -6.89 21.34 -2.66
N SER A 30 -7.21 22.08 -3.74
CA SER A 30 -8.42 22.89 -3.84
C SER A 30 -9.72 22.05 -3.75
N ILE A 31 -9.69 20.78 -4.17
CA ILE A 31 -10.83 19.86 -4.07
C ILE A 31 -10.96 19.20 -2.68
N LYS A 32 -10.08 19.55 -1.73
CA LYS A 32 -10.03 19.04 -0.35
C LYS A 32 -10.04 17.50 -0.28
N PRO A 33 -9.06 16.81 -0.89
CA PRO A 33 -9.03 15.34 -0.90
C PRO A 33 -8.88 14.76 0.50
N GLY A 34 -9.33 13.53 0.70
CA GLY A 34 -9.15 12.80 1.95
C GLY A 34 -7.73 12.26 2.13
N GLY A 35 -6.96 12.13 1.05
CA GLY A 35 -5.58 11.67 1.12
C GLY A 35 -4.81 11.75 -0.19
N ILE A 36 -3.51 11.50 -0.06
CA ILE A 36 -2.53 11.53 -1.16
C ILE A 36 -1.82 10.19 -1.24
N LEU A 37 -1.77 9.61 -2.44
CA LEU A 37 -0.98 8.42 -2.75
C LEU A 37 0.37 8.83 -3.33
N MET A 38 1.44 8.47 -2.62
CA MET A 38 2.82 8.74 -3.02
C MET A 38 3.45 7.54 -3.73
N PHE A 39 4.17 7.81 -4.80
CA PHE A 39 4.87 6.83 -5.63
C PHE A 39 6.39 6.92 -5.44
N GLY A 40 7.15 5.97 -6.01
CA GLY A 40 8.61 5.93 -5.87
C GLY A 40 9.31 7.25 -6.22
N ARG A 41 8.85 7.94 -7.28
CA ARG A 41 9.39 9.25 -7.68
C ARG A 41 9.23 10.35 -6.61
N ASP A 42 8.23 10.22 -5.73
CA ASP A 42 7.99 11.19 -4.66
C ASP A 42 8.99 11.06 -3.51
N PHE A 43 9.73 9.97 -3.49
CA PHE A 43 10.78 9.65 -2.53
C PHE A 43 12.17 9.65 -3.14
N GLU A 44 12.29 9.59 -4.48
CA GLU A 44 13.55 9.37 -5.19
C GLU A 44 14.59 10.45 -4.87
N GLY A 45 15.74 10.02 -4.38
CA GLY A 45 16.87 10.88 -4.06
C GLY A 45 16.73 11.73 -2.80
N LEU A 46 15.55 11.82 -2.20
CA LEU A 46 15.27 12.61 -1.02
C LEU A 46 15.88 12.00 0.24
N THR A 47 16.28 12.84 1.17
CA THR A 47 16.59 12.48 2.55
C THR A 47 15.32 12.31 3.38
N LYS A 48 15.44 11.72 4.58
CA LYS A 48 14.31 11.56 5.51
C LYS A 48 13.65 12.90 5.87
N ASP A 49 14.46 13.94 6.06
CA ASP A 49 13.96 15.26 6.44
C ASP A 49 13.22 15.93 5.26
N GLU A 50 13.74 15.84 4.04
CA GLU A 50 13.08 16.35 2.84
C GLU A 50 11.74 15.66 2.57
N VAL A 51 11.64 14.32 2.80
CA VAL A 51 10.35 13.61 2.71
C VAL A 51 9.36 14.12 3.75
N LYS A 52 9.80 14.30 5.01
CA LYS A 52 8.95 14.85 6.08
C LYS A 52 8.46 16.27 5.75
N GLU A 53 9.35 17.13 5.28
CA GLU A 53 9.01 18.50 4.88
C GLU A 53 7.99 18.50 3.73
N LYS A 54 8.19 17.64 2.73
CA LYS A 54 7.24 17.47 1.61
C LYS A 54 5.87 17.03 2.12
N ILE A 55 5.79 15.99 2.95
CA ILE A 55 4.54 15.50 3.52
C ILE A 55 3.88 16.57 4.40
N GLN A 56 4.67 17.28 5.22
CA GLN A 56 4.16 18.37 6.04
C GLN A 56 3.56 19.50 5.18
N SER A 57 4.19 19.82 4.04
CA SER A 57 3.65 20.81 3.13
C SER A 57 2.27 20.47 2.56
N TYR A 58 1.97 19.16 2.38
CA TYR A 58 0.63 18.70 2.01
C TYR A 58 -0.35 18.83 3.18
N GLN A 59 0.07 18.44 4.39
CA GLN A 59 -0.75 18.56 5.59
C GLN A 59 -1.11 20.03 5.89
N ASP A 60 -0.17 20.95 5.72
CA ASP A 60 -0.38 22.39 5.96
C ASP A 60 -1.38 23.05 5.00
N LYS A 61 -1.62 22.41 3.84
CA LYS A 61 -2.62 22.85 2.85
C LYS A 61 -4.02 22.27 3.09
N SER A 62 -4.19 21.42 4.09
CA SER A 62 -5.47 20.75 4.36
C SER A 62 -6.01 21.09 5.74
N ASP A 63 -7.29 21.47 5.80
CA ASP A 63 -8.01 21.71 7.06
C ASP A 63 -8.26 20.42 7.86
N ILE A 64 -8.28 19.28 7.16
CA ILE A 64 -8.50 17.94 7.74
C ILE A 64 -7.23 17.13 7.50
N PRO A 65 -6.66 16.48 8.52
CA PRO A 65 -5.45 15.68 8.34
C PRO A 65 -5.59 14.66 7.21
N LEU A 66 -4.64 14.71 6.27
CA LEU A 66 -4.64 13.83 5.10
C LEU A 66 -4.20 12.42 5.45
N ILE A 67 -4.80 11.45 4.77
CA ILE A 67 -4.23 10.12 4.65
C ILE A 67 -3.07 10.21 3.64
N ILE A 68 -1.87 9.84 4.07
CA ILE A 68 -0.68 9.75 3.21
C ILE A 68 -0.35 8.28 3.03
N GLY A 69 -0.48 7.78 1.81
CA GLY A 69 -0.29 6.36 1.51
C GLY A 69 0.83 6.10 0.52
N ALA A 70 1.40 4.90 0.62
CA ALA A 70 2.36 4.38 -0.34
C ALA A 70 2.22 2.85 -0.48
N ASP A 71 2.64 2.30 -1.62
CA ASP A 71 2.74 0.85 -1.83
C ASP A 71 4.12 0.36 -1.35
N GLU A 72 4.23 -0.06 -0.12
CA GLU A 72 5.45 -0.70 0.40
C GLU A 72 5.14 -2.17 0.69
N GLU A 73 4.90 -2.95 -0.39
CA GLU A 73 4.59 -4.38 -0.32
C GLU A 73 5.83 -5.19 0.08
N GLY A 74 6.95 -4.82 -0.50
CA GLY A 74 8.19 -5.57 -0.53
C GLY A 74 8.44 -6.19 -1.92
N GLY A 75 9.66 -6.69 -2.15
CA GLY A 75 10.04 -7.30 -3.43
C GLY A 75 10.00 -6.31 -4.59
N THR A 76 9.16 -6.58 -5.58
CA THR A 76 9.05 -5.77 -6.80
C THR A 76 8.27 -4.47 -6.61
N VAL A 77 7.45 -4.36 -5.55
CA VAL A 77 6.63 -3.17 -5.29
C VAL A 77 7.07 -2.54 -3.97
N VAL A 78 8.02 -1.63 -4.09
CA VAL A 78 8.53 -0.78 -3.01
C VAL A 78 8.62 0.66 -3.50
N ARG A 79 8.23 1.61 -2.66
CA ARG A 79 8.27 3.03 -2.99
C ARG A 79 9.30 3.78 -2.15
N VAL A 80 9.32 3.48 -0.87
CA VAL A 80 10.18 4.15 0.13
C VAL A 80 11.54 3.47 0.22
N SER A 81 11.57 2.15 0.42
CA SER A 81 12.82 1.41 0.60
C SER A 81 13.64 1.26 -0.68
N SER A 82 13.10 1.66 -1.84
CA SER A 82 13.89 1.79 -3.08
C SER A 82 14.92 2.92 -3.04
N ASN A 83 14.75 3.90 -2.13
CA ASN A 83 15.69 5.00 -1.93
C ASN A 83 16.67 4.67 -0.79
N PRO A 84 17.99 4.54 -1.08
CA PRO A 84 19.00 4.19 -0.07
C PRO A 84 19.21 5.26 1.01
N ASN A 85 18.73 6.50 0.81
CA ASN A 85 18.74 7.53 1.84
C ASN A 85 17.66 7.29 2.92
N LEU A 86 16.62 6.50 2.60
CA LEU A 86 15.48 6.25 3.49
C LEU A 86 15.60 4.89 4.19
N ALA A 87 16.08 3.87 3.48
CA ALA A 87 16.30 2.54 4.00
C ALA A 87 17.63 1.97 3.51
N PRO A 88 18.37 1.18 4.32
CA PRO A 88 19.65 0.60 3.91
C PRO A 88 19.48 -0.40 2.77
N GLU A 89 18.37 -1.12 2.72
CA GLU A 89 18.03 -2.14 1.72
C GLU A 89 16.53 -2.09 1.41
N LYS A 90 16.17 -2.60 0.22
CA LYS A 90 14.76 -2.81 -0.14
C LYS A 90 14.17 -3.91 0.71
N PHE A 91 12.93 -3.73 1.14
CA PHE A 91 12.20 -4.82 1.78
C PHE A 91 12.00 -5.98 0.82
N LYS A 92 12.28 -7.18 1.30
CA LYS A 92 12.06 -8.43 0.57
C LYS A 92 10.58 -8.69 0.34
N SER A 93 10.27 -9.53 -0.65
CA SER A 93 8.89 -9.95 -0.93
C SER A 93 8.31 -10.78 0.23
N PRO A 94 6.97 -10.84 0.35
CA PRO A 94 6.33 -11.71 1.34
C PRO A 94 6.79 -13.16 1.27
N GLN A 95 7.01 -13.70 0.06
CA GLN A 95 7.51 -15.06 -0.13
C GLN A 95 8.92 -15.26 0.42
N GLU A 96 9.84 -14.32 0.13
CA GLU A 96 11.22 -14.40 0.63
C GLU A 96 11.25 -14.39 2.15
N ILE A 97 10.53 -13.44 2.78
CA ILE A 97 10.45 -13.32 4.23
C ILE A 97 9.86 -14.58 4.86
N TYR A 98 8.75 -15.09 4.30
CA TYR A 98 8.11 -16.29 4.80
C TYR A 98 9.00 -17.53 4.68
N ASN A 99 9.72 -17.67 3.57
CA ASN A 99 10.65 -18.79 3.35
C ASN A 99 11.88 -18.73 4.25
N GLU A 100 12.33 -17.55 4.65
CA GLU A 100 13.48 -17.35 5.53
C GLU A 100 13.16 -17.60 7.01
N GLY A 101 11.99 -17.18 7.50
CA GLY A 101 11.70 -17.22 8.92
C GLY A 101 10.23 -17.44 9.30
N GLY A 102 9.39 -17.86 8.34
CA GLY A 102 7.98 -18.14 8.59
C GLY A 102 7.17 -16.91 8.99
N MET A 103 6.08 -17.13 9.71
CA MET A 103 5.17 -16.07 10.12
C MET A 103 5.78 -15.09 11.13
N ASP A 104 6.74 -15.51 11.93
CA ASP A 104 7.40 -14.62 12.89
C ASP A 104 8.22 -13.55 12.16
N ALA A 105 8.97 -13.93 11.12
CA ALA A 105 9.69 -13.00 10.27
C ALA A 105 8.74 -12.06 9.48
N VAL A 106 7.56 -12.56 9.08
CA VAL A 106 6.53 -11.72 8.45
C VAL A 106 6.04 -10.62 9.40
N VAL A 107 5.76 -10.95 10.66
CA VAL A 107 5.32 -9.99 11.67
C VAL A 107 6.40 -8.95 11.96
N GLU A 108 7.65 -9.38 12.11
CA GLU A 108 8.80 -8.49 12.31
C GLU A 108 8.96 -7.52 11.12
N ASN A 109 8.97 -8.04 9.90
CA ASN A 109 9.08 -7.24 8.67
C ASN A 109 7.92 -6.24 8.51
N ALA A 110 6.68 -6.65 8.84
CA ALA A 110 5.53 -5.75 8.80
C ALA A 110 5.66 -4.60 9.82
N THR A 111 6.22 -4.90 11.00
CA THR A 111 6.49 -3.89 12.03
C THR A 111 7.56 -2.91 11.57
N GLU A 112 8.71 -3.40 11.08
CA GLU A 112 9.80 -2.56 10.57
C GLU A 112 9.36 -1.63 9.42
N LYS A 113 8.59 -2.17 8.46
CA LYS A 113 8.00 -1.36 7.38
C LYS A 113 7.10 -0.26 7.93
N SER A 114 6.26 -0.59 8.87
CA SER A 114 5.33 0.36 9.50
C SER A 114 6.07 1.47 10.22
N GLU A 115 7.10 1.14 11.00
CA GLU A 115 7.94 2.11 11.71
C GLU A 115 8.67 3.05 10.75
N LEU A 116 9.23 2.51 9.65
CA LEU A 116 9.86 3.33 8.62
C LEU A 116 8.86 4.31 8.01
N LEU A 117 7.71 3.84 7.55
CA LEU A 117 6.69 4.66 6.91
C LEU A 117 6.19 5.77 7.84
N LEU A 118 5.83 5.42 9.07
CA LEU A 118 5.38 6.38 10.08
C LEU A 118 6.46 7.42 10.43
N SER A 119 7.72 7.00 10.46
CA SER A 119 8.85 7.90 10.72
C SER A 119 9.00 9.01 9.68
N LEU A 120 8.44 8.82 8.49
CA LEU A 120 8.44 9.76 7.37
C LEU A 120 7.15 10.57 7.26
N GLY A 121 6.10 10.20 8.01
CA GLY A 121 4.78 10.81 7.94
C GLY A 121 3.80 10.08 7.01
N VAL A 122 4.19 8.94 6.43
CA VAL A 122 3.29 8.04 5.69
C VAL A 122 2.48 7.23 6.70
N ASN A 123 1.15 7.38 6.70
CA ASN A 123 0.26 6.81 7.71
C ASN A 123 -0.64 5.69 7.19
N MET A 124 -0.53 5.35 5.89
CA MET A 124 -1.21 4.21 5.25
C MET A 124 -0.23 3.43 4.37
N ASN A 125 -0.16 2.13 4.54
CA ASN A 125 0.50 1.24 3.58
C ASN A 125 -0.56 0.49 2.77
N LEU A 126 -0.48 0.58 1.44
CA LEU A 126 -1.34 -0.18 0.53
C LEU A 126 -0.81 -1.62 0.43
N ALA A 127 -0.85 -2.32 1.54
CA ALA A 127 -0.45 -3.71 1.79
C ALA A 127 -1.24 -4.24 3.01
N PRO A 128 -1.32 -5.56 3.20
CA PRO A 128 -0.70 -6.62 2.42
C PRO A 128 -1.45 -6.99 1.13
N VAL A 129 -0.73 -7.66 0.21
CA VAL A 129 -1.34 -8.36 -0.92
C VAL A 129 -1.98 -9.64 -0.40
N ALA A 130 -3.30 -9.72 -0.50
CA ALA A 130 -4.11 -10.86 -0.03
C ALA A 130 -4.43 -11.86 -1.14
N ASP A 131 -4.02 -11.55 -2.39
CA ASP A 131 -4.26 -12.42 -3.53
C ASP A 131 -3.62 -13.80 -3.33
N VAL A 132 -4.41 -14.86 -3.53
CA VAL A 132 -3.94 -16.25 -3.45
C VAL A 132 -3.40 -16.67 -4.82
N SER A 133 -2.08 -16.84 -4.91
CA SER A 133 -1.42 -17.29 -6.13
C SER A 133 -0.33 -18.29 -5.78
N THR A 134 -0.48 -19.51 -6.30
CA THR A 134 0.47 -20.63 -6.09
C THR A 134 1.17 -21.04 -7.39
N ASN A 135 0.77 -20.44 -8.51
CA ASN A 135 1.35 -20.74 -9.82
C ASN A 135 2.33 -19.65 -10.24
N PRO A 136 3.62 -19.96 -10.45
CA PRO A 136 4.62 -18.98 -10.89
C PRO A 136 4.32 -18.24 -12.21
N SER A 137 3.34 -18.72 -12.97
CA SER A 137 2.91 -18.05 -14.21
C SER A 137 1.85 -16.97 -14.00
N ASP A 138 1.30 -16.85 -12.78
CA ASP A 138 0.32 -15.83 -12.47
C ASP A 138 1.00 -14.47 -12.30
N TYR A 139 0.32 -13.42 -12.75
CA TYR A 139 0.84 -12.05 -12.64
C TYR A 139 1.14 -11.63 -11.19
N MET A 140 0.31 -12.08 -10.24
CA MET A 140 0.44 -11.73 -8.83
C MET A 140 1.39 -12.63 -8.04
N TYR A 141 1.93 -13.70 -8.64
CA TYR A 141 2.71 -14.69 -7.89
C TYR A 141 3.87 -14.08 -7.10
N ASP A 142 4.72 -13.28 -7.73
CA ASP A 142 5.90 -12.66 -7.09
C ASP A 142 5.55 -11.59 -6.04
N ARG A 143 4.31 -11.12 -6.03
CA ARG A 143 3.81 -10.12 -5.07
C ARG A 143 2.99 -10.75 -3.95
N SER A 144 2.43 -11.94 -4.16
CA SER A 144 1.65 -12.70 -3.17
C SER A 144 2.56 -13.46 -2.19
N LEU A 145 1.94 -14.13 -1.22
CA LEU A 145 2.67 -15.04 -0.31
C LEU A 145 3.16 -16.31 -1.01
N GLY A 146 2.57 -16.68 -2.15
CA GLY A 146 2.89 -17.92 -2.86
C GLY A 146 2.35 -19.19 -2.18
N GLN A 147 1.37 -19.06 -1.30
CA GLN A 147 0.79 -20.15 -0.50
C GLN A 147 -0.71 -20.30 -0.79
N ASN A 148 -1.31 -21.37 -0.26
CA ASN A 148 -2.75 -21.59 -0.36
C ASN A 148 -3.56 -20.56 0.44
N ALA A 149 -4.88 -20.58 0.29
CA ALA A 149 -5.79 -19.62 0.92
C ALA A 149 -5.69 -19.61 2.45
N GLU A 150 -5.58 -20.78 3.09
CA GLU A 150 -5.50 -20.88 4.56
C GLU A 150 -4.23 -20.19 5.10
N VAL A 151 -3.08 -20.47 4.51
CA VAL A 151 -1.79 -19.87 4.92
C VAL A 151 -1.75 -18.38 4.56
N THR A 152 -2.32 -17.98 3.41
CA THR A 152 -2.43 -16.59 3.02
C THR A 152 -3.35 -15.82 3.98
N ALA A 153 -4.45 -16.39 4.43
CA ALA A 153 -5.33 -15.76 5.42
C ALA A 153 -4.62 -15.53 6.78
N ASP A 154 -3.81 -16.49 7.25
CA ASP A 154 -3.00 -16.32 8.47
C ASP A 154 -1.95 -15.21 8.29
N PHE A 155 -1.27 -15.18 7.14
CA PHE A 155 -0.34 -14.13 6.76
C PHE A 155 -0.99 -12.75 6.80
N VAL A 156 -2.15 -12.60 6.13
CA VAL A 156 -2.90 -11.33 6.08
C VAL A 156 -3.30 -10.88 7.49
N SER A 157 -3.87 -11.80 8.27
CA SER A 157 -4.32 -11.51 9.65
C SER A 157 -3.18 -11.02 10.53
N LYS A 158 -2.02 -11.70 10.49
CA LYS A 158 -0.84 -11.34 11.29
C LYS A 158 -0.21 -10.03 10.82
N THR A 159 -0.08 -9.85 9.51
CA THR A 159 0.46 -8.61 8.93
C THR A 159 -0.41 -7.40 9.32
N VAL A 160 -1.72 -7.48 9.13
CA VAL A 160 -2.65 -6.41 9.51
C VAL A 160 -2.61 -6.13 11.01
N THR A 161 -2.51 -7.17 11.83
CA THR A 161 -2.39 -7.01 13.29
C THR A 161 -1.10 -6.28 13.66
N ALA A 162 0.04 -6.65 13.05
CA ALA A 162 1.33 -5.99 13.28
C ALA A 162 1.28 -4.52 12.85
N MET A 163 0.72 -4.22 11.67
CA MET A 163 0.54 -2.86 11.16
C MET A 163 -0.34 -2.02 12.09
N ASN A 164 -1.48 -2.55 12.53
CA ASN A 164 -2.38 -1.86 13.46
C ASN A 164 -1.71 -1.59 14.81
N ASN A 165 -0.94 -2.55 15.33
CA ASN A 165 -0.19 -2.39 16.58
C ASN A 165 0.90 -1.32 16.47
N ALA A 166 1.51 -1.17 15.30
CA ALA A 166 2.45 -0.09 15.00
C ALA A 166 1.76 1.27 14.78
N GLY A 167 0.45 1.30 14.55
CA GLY A 167 -0.33 2.52 14.36
C GLY A 167 -0.46 3.00 12.92
N ILE A 168 -0.17 2.14 11.93
CA ILE A 168 -0.34 2.45 10.51
C ILE A 168 -1.62 1.80 9.95
N MET A 169 -2.32 2.51 9.05
CA MET A 169 -3.44 1.95 8.31
C MET A 169 -2.98 0.95 7.24
N SER A 170 -3.75 -0.12 7.05
CA SER A 170 -3.51 -1.16 6.03
C SER A 170 -4.61 -1.20 4.99
N VAL A 171 -4.28 -1.61 3.76
CA VAL A 171 -5.23 -1.82 2.67
C VAL A 171 -5.01 -3.20 2.07
N LEU A 172 -6.00 -4.08 2.25
CA LEU A 172 -6.01 -5.40 1.61
C LEU A 172 -6.28 -5.26 0.11
N LYS A 173 -5.49 -5.96 -0.71
CA LYS A 173 -5.64 -5.88 -2.16
C LYS A 173 -5.30 -7.22 -2.83
N HIS A 174 -5.89 -7.49 -3.99
CA HIS A 174 -6.73 -6.65 -4.83
C HIS A 174 -8.15 -7.22 -4.87
N PHE A 175 -9.11 -6.54 -4.32
CA PHE A 175 -10.50 -6.99 -4.36
C PHE A 175 -11.04 -7.05 -5.81
N PRO A 176 -11.80 -8.07 -6.20
CA PRO A 176 -12.30 -9.21 -5.39
C PRO A 176 -11.32 -10.40 -5.29
N GLY A 177 -10.14 -10.33 -5.83
CA GLY A 177 -9.07 -11.33 -5.88
C GLY A 177 -8.43 -11.34 -7.26
N TYR A 178 -7.09 -11.25 -7.32
CA TYR A 178 -6.31 -11.19 -8.56
C TYR A 178 -5.36 -12.40 -8.71
N GLY A 179 -5.40 -13.35 -7.77
CA GLY A 179 -4.66 -14.60 -7.87
C GLY A 179 -5.17 -15.47 -9.01
N GLY A 180 -4.31 -16.32 -9.59
CA GLY A 180 -4.69 -17.21 -10.70
C GLY A 180 -4.93 -16.54 -12.04
N VAL A 181 -4.59 -15.24 -12.20
CA VAL A 181 -4.76 -14.48 -13.42
C VAL A 181 -3.42 -14.18 -14.07
N GLY A 182 -3.28 -14.51 -15.36
CA GLY A 182 -2.01 -14.43 -16.10
C GLY A 182 -1.71 -13.08 -16.76
N GLY A 183 -2.52 -12.04 -16.55
CA GLY A 183 -2.39 -10.76 -17.25
C GLY A 183 -2.19 -9.56 -16.33
N ASP A 184 -1.52 -8.51 -16.85
CA ASP A 184 -1.35 -7.23 -16.16
C ASP A 184 -2.46 -6.25 -16.59
N SER A 185 -3.34 -5.89 -15.64
CA SER A 185 -4.45 -4.97 -15.89
C SER A 185 -4.00 -3.52 -16.19
N HIS A 186 -2.74 -3.17 -15.95
CA HIS A 186 -2.17 -1.88 -16.35
C HIS A 186 -1.85 -1.82 -17.85
N GLN A 187 -1.72 -2.97 -18.51
CA GLN A 187 -1.36 -3.06 -19.93
C GLN A 187 -2.55 -3.34 -20.85
N GLY A 188 -3.69 -3.75 -20.28
CA GLY A 188 -4.88 -4.07 -21.06
C GLY A 188 -5.99 -4.68 -20.22
N THR A 189 -7.09 -5.05 -20.88
CA THR A 189 -8.20 -5.74 -20.21
C THR A 189 -7.79 -7.15 -19.85
N VAL A 190 -7.94 -7.50 -18.58
CA VAL A 190 -7.71 -8.85 -18.05
C VAL A 190 -9.06 -9.46 -17.69
N TYR A 191 -9.24 -10.72 -18.02
CA TYR A 191 -10.44 -11.49 -17.69
C TYR A 191 -10.12 -12.48 -16.57
N ASP A 192 -11.01 -12.56 -15.60
CA ASP A 192 -11.01 -13.58 -14.56
C ASP A 192 -12.26 -14.44 -14.77
N ASP A 193 -12.05 -15.70 -15.07
CA ASP A 193 -13.13 -16.68 -15.32
C ASP A 193 -13.60 -17.39 -14.03
N LYS A 194 -13.09 -16.98 -12.86
CA LYS A 194 -13.50 -17.54 -11.58
C LYS A 194 -14.97 -17.26 -11.29
N THR A 195 -15.66 -18.26 -10.73
CA THR A 195 -17.02 -18.09 -10.23
C THR A 195 -17.02 -17.35 -8.89
N ALA A 196 -18.16 -16.74 -8.52
CA ALA A 196 -18.30 -16.11 -7.22
C ALA A 196 -18.11 -17.12 -6.03
N GLU A 197 -18.40 -18.40 -6.26
CA GLU A 197 -18.12 -19.47 -5.28
C GLU A 197 -16.62 -19.72 -5.16
N SER A 198 -15.93 -19.85 -6.29
CA SER A 198 -14.48 -20.03 -6.30
C SER A 198 -13.73 -18.88 -5.64
N ILE A 199 -14.15 -17.65 -5.88
CA ILE A 199 -13.56 -16.46 -5.23
C ILE A 199 -13.77 -16.50 -3.70
N ARG A 200 -14.95 -16.90 -3.23
CA ARG A 200 -15.23 -16.98 -1.78
C ARG A 200 -14.46 -18.09 -1.05
N GLU A 201 -14.04 -19.10 -1.78
CA GLU A 201 -13.36 -20.27 -1.19
C GLU A 201 -11.83 -20.14 -1.26
N ASN A 202 -11.30 -19.37 -2.20
CA ASN A 202 -9.88 -19.41 -2.55
C ASN A 202 -9.18 -18.05 -2.63
N ASP A 203 -9.91 -16.94 -2.49
CA ASP A 203 -9.34 -15.58 -2.55
C ASP A 203 -9.66 -14.71 -1.31
#